data_bd8a79b530b5f2359572e265a5e75d56
#
_entry.id   bd8a79b530b5f2359572e265a5e75d56
#
_cell.length_a   1.000
_cell.length_b   1.000
_cell.length_c   1.000
_cell.angle_alpha   90.00
_cell.angle_beta   90.00
_cell.angle_gamma   90.00
#
_symmetry.space_group_name_H-M   'P 1'
#
loop_
_entity.id
_entity.type
_entity.pdbx_description
1 polymer ?
#
loop_
_entity_poly.entity_id
_entity_poly.type
_entity_poly.pdbx_seq_one_letter_code
_entity_poly.pdbx_strand_id
1 'polypeptide(L)'
;MRKYIVLLYSLLFLGIADCISQKKPLDMEAYKLWRRVEGQQMSEDGKWVTYRFVYIDQEGHDKDVPVTYLRDMTSGKVYKLPNVREVRFFNRGKGLRYVVQPSPLDTLKEKKDSLFLLSLKDMRKTCWDKPYGF
;
A
#
# COMPACT_ATOMS: atom_id res chain seq x y z
N MET A 1 -27.55 11.90 53.77
CA MET A 1 -28.05 11.44 52.44
C MET A 1 -27.99 12.49 51.33
N ARG A 2 -28.45 13.73 51.51
CA ARG A 2 -28.41 14.78 50.48
C ARG A 2 -26.99 15.09 49.91
N LYS A 3 -25.93 15.05 50.74
CA LYS A 3 -24.54 15.37 50.33
C LYS A 3 -23.96 14.33 49.33
N TYR A 4 -24.33 13.06 49.47
CA TYR A 4 -23.85 12.00 48.57
C TYR A 4 -24.55 12.00 47.23
N ILE A 5 -25.80 12.47 47.19
CA ILE A 5 -26.59 12.59 45.96
C ILE A 5 -25.96 13.66 45.04
N VAL A 6 -25.56 14.80 45.60
CA VAL A 6 -24.89 15.88 44.83
C VAL A 6 -23.55 15.41 44.30
N LEU A 7 -22.78 14.64 45.09
CA LEU A 7 -21.48 14.10 44.65
C LEU A 7 -21.65 13.07 43.54
N LEU A 8 -22.68 12.26 43.57
CA LEU A 8 -23.02 11.28 42.53
C LEU A 8 -23.40 11.97 41.22
N TYR A 9 -24.18 13.04 41.27
CA TYR A 9 -24.53 13.84 40.08
C TYR A 9 -23.36 14.57 39.48
N SER A 10 -22.44 15.10 40.31
CA SER A 10 -21.23 15.75 39.77
C SER A 10 -20.28 14.76 39.09
N LEU A 11 -20.15 13.53 39.58
CA LEU A 11 -19.38 12.47 38.98
C LEU A 11 -19.95 12.01 37.64
N LEU A 12 -21.31 11.96 37.57
CA LEU A 12 -21.99 11.59 36.32
C LEU A 12 -21.84 12.64 35.23
N PHE A 13 -21.77 13.93 35.57
CA PHE A 13 -21.56 15.03 34.63
C PHE A 13 -20.11 15.11 34.13
N LEU A 14 -19.12 14.72 34.93
CA LEU A 14 -17.71 14.67 34.47
C LEU A 14 -17.45 13.56 33.46
N GLY A 15 -18.20 12.47 33.48
CA GLY A 15 -18.03 11.35 32.54
C GLY A 15 -18.63 11.56 31.15
N ILE A 16 -19.44 12.60 30.92
CA ILE A 16 -20.11 12.84 29.64
C ILE A 16 -19.29 13.77 28.74
N ALA A 17 -18.33 14.53 29.29
CA ALA A 17 -17.57 15.51 28.55
C ALA A 17 -16.55 14.90 27.54
N ASP A 18 -16.12 13.66 27.74
CA ASP A 18 -15.10 13.03 26.89
C ASP A 18 -15.67 12.25 25.69
N CYS A 19 -16.99 12.15 25.54
CA CYS A 19 -17.63 11.43 24.45
C CYS A 19 -17.91 12.26 23.19
N ILE A 20 -17.58 13.55 23.17
CA ILE A 20 -17.63 14.34 21.94
C ILE A 20 -16.29 14.20 21.22
N SER A 21 -16.03 13.01 20.72
CA SER A 21 -15.01 12.82 19.69
C SER A 21 -15.43 13.68 18.49
N GLN A 22 -14.86 14.85 18.38
CA GLN A 22 -15.01 15.71 17.22
C GLN A 22 -14.47 14.95 16.01
N LYS A 23 -15.34 14.27 15.28
CA LYS A 23 -15.04 13.78 13.95
C LYS A 23 -14.65 15.00 13.14
N LYS A 24 -13.36 15.12 12.86
CA LYS A 24 -12.87 16.17 11.98
C LYS A 24 -13.73 16.17 10.70
N PRO A 25 -14.37 17.29 10.32
CA PRO A 25 -15.14 17.30 9.09
C PRO A 25 -14.23 16.90 7.93
N LEU A 26 -14.77 16.09 7.02
CA LEU A 26 -14.11 15.73 5.77
C LEU A 26 -14.02 17.01 4.94
N ASP A 27 -12.80 17.52 4.81
CA ASP A 27 -12.52 18.66 3.93
C ASP A 27 -12.00 18.15 2.57
N MET A 28 -11.96 19.03 1.59
CA MET A 28 -11.48 18.72 0.23
C MET A 28 -10.00 18.28 0.23
N GLU A 29 -9.21 18.75 1.20
CA GLU A 29 -7.82 18.35 1.34
C GLU A 29 -7.68 16.90 1.83
N ALA A 30 -8.52 16.50 2.78
CA ALA A 30 -8.58 15.12 3.22
C ALA A 30 -9.01 14.18 2.08
N TYR A 31 -9.94 14.65 1.20
CA TYR A 31 -10.38 13.86 0.04
C TYR A 31 -9.25 13.58 -0.95
N LYS A 32 -8.35 14.51 -1.20
CA LYS A 32 -7.18 14.34 -2.07
C LYS A 32 -6.23 13.23 -1.59
N LEU A 33 -6.25 12.92 -0.30
CA LEU A 33 -5.43 11.85 0.29
C LEU A 33 -6.09 10.47 0.22
N TRP A 34 -7.35 10.41 -0.21
CA TRP A 34 -8.07 9.14 -0.31
C TRP A 34 -7.52 8.30 -1.44
N ARG A 35 -7.32 7.05 -1.14
CA ARG A 35 -6.77 6.07 -2.06
C ARG A 35 -7.47 4.73 -1.88
N ARG A 36 -7.65 4.04 -2.98
CA ARG A 36 -8.13 2.66 -2.99
C ARG A 36 -6.98 1.68 -3.17
N VAL A 37 -7.18 0.47 -2.74
CA VAL A 37 -6.24 -0.62 -2.95
C VAL A 37 -6.61 -1.32 -4.26
N GLU A 38 -5.62 -1.53 -5.13
CA GLU A 38 -5.79 -2.23 -6.40
C GLU A 38 -4.71 -3.30 -6.61
N GLY A 39 -4.96 -4.21 -7.56
CA GLY A 39 -4.00 -5.23 -7.97
C GLY A 39 -3.59 -6.18 -6.84
N GLN A 40 -4.52 -6.47 -5.92
CA GLN A 40 -4.23 -7.36 -4.80
C GLN A 40 -4.01 -8.78 -5.31
N GLN A 41 -2.90 -9.37 -4.91
CA GLN A 41 -2.61 -10.79 -5.10
C GLN A 41 -2.03 -11.36 -3.84
N MET A 42 -2.41 -12.57 -3.51
CA MET A 42 -1.85 -13.33 -2.39
C MET A 42 -1.07 -14.52 -2.92
N SER A 43 0.06 -14.83 -2.31
CA SER A 43 0.78 -16.05 -2.59
C SER A 43 -0.03 -17.29 -2.18
N GLU A 44 0.19 -18.41 -2.85
CA GLU A 44 -0.54 -19.66 -2.61
C GLU A 44 -0.42 -20.15 -1.14
N ASP A 45 0.71 -19.86 -0.50
CA ASP A 45 0.95 -20.20 0.91
C ASP A 45 0.43 -19.15 1.91
N GLY A 46 -0.20 -18.07 1.42
CA GLY A 46 -0.78 -17.00 2.24
C GLY A 46 0.23 -16.10 2.95
N LYS A 47 1.54 -16.29 2.73
CA LYS A 47 2.57 -15.54 3.46
C LYS A 47 2.89 -14.18 2.86
N TRP A 48 2.59 -13.99 1.60
CA TRP A 48 2.93 -12.76 0.88
C TRP A 48 1.72 -12.16 0.19
N VAL A 49 1.64 -10.84 0.21
CA VAL A 49 0.60 -10.08 -0.50
C VAL A 49 1.25 -8.98 -1.30
N THR A 50 0.81 -8.81 -2.55
CA THR A 50 1.10 -7.61 -3.34
C THR A 50 -0.14 -6.75 -3.47
N TYR A 51 0.02 -5.43 -3.49
CA TYR A 51 -1.03 -4.45 -3.70
C TYR A 51 -0.43 -3.11 -4.12
N ARG A 52 -1.26 -2.23 -4.65
CA ARG A 52 -0.91 -0.83 -4.89
C ARG A 52 -2.01 0.09 -4.42
N PHE A 53 -1.65 1.32 -4.11
CA PHE A 53 -2.59 2.38 -3.83
C PHE A 53 -2.81 3.22 -5.08
N VAL A 54 -4.07 3.55 -5.35
CA VAL A 54 -4.47 4.48 -6.40
C VAL A 54 -5.27 5.59 -5.75
N TYR A 55 -4.86 6.84 -5.96
CA TYR A 55 -5.59 7.99 -5.44
C TYR A 55 -6.93 8.11 -6.15
N ILE A 56 -7.99 8.46 -5.41
CA ILE A 56 -9.35 8.65 -5.96
C ILE A 56 -9.37 9.94 -6.77
N ASP A 57 -8.75 10.98 -6.25
CA ASP A 57 -8.48 12.23 -6.97
C ASP A 57 -7.07 12.15 -7.56
N GLN A 58 -6.97 12.13 -8.89
CA GLN A 58 -5.69 12.08 -9.59
C GLN A 58 -5.07 13.48 -9.79
N GLU A 59 -5.84 14.52 -9.55
CA GLU A 59 -5.36 15.90 -9.68
C GLU A 59 -4.18 16.15 -8.73
N GLY A 60 -3.02 16.47 -9.28
CA GLY A 60 -1.77 16.63 -8.52
C GLY A 60 -0.95 15.35 -8.33
N HIS A 61 -1.51 14.17 -8.63
CA HIS A 61 -0.82 12.88 -8.52
C HIS A 61 -0.45 12.26 -9.88
N ASP A 62 -0.72 12.91 -10.99
CA ASP A 62 -0.45 12.42 -12.35
C ASP A 62 1.03 12.11 -12.61
N LYS A 63 1.91 12.72 -11.81
CA LYS A 63 3.38 12.53 -11.91
C LYS A 63 3.91 11.50 -10.92
N ASP A 64 3.05 10.96 -10.06
CA ASP A 64 3.47 9.98 -9.09
C ASP A 64 3.81 8.67 -9.78
N VAL A 65 5.00 8.17 -9.48
CA VAL A 65 5.45 6.87 -9.97
C VAL A 65 4.60 5.78 -9.31
N PRO A 66 3.90 4.92 -10.07
CA PRO A 66 3.11 3.86 -9.49
C PRO A 66 4.00 2.90 -8.69
N VAL A 67 3.64 2.68 -7.43
CA VAL A 67 4.37 1.79 -6.52
C VAL A 67 3.52 0.58 -6.19
N THR A 68 4.04 -0.61 -6.49
CA THR A 68 3.51 -1.87 -5.98
C THR A 68 4.18 -2.21 -4.66
N TYR A 69 3.40 -2.56 -3.67
CA TYR A 69 3.88 -2.98 -2.36
C TYR A 69 3.87 -4.51 -2.29
N LEU A 70 4.95 -5.08 -1.78
CA LEU A 70 5.04 -6.49 -1.42
C LEU A 70 5.13 -6.58 0.10
N ARG A 71 4.17 -7.24 0.74
CA ARG A 71 4.11 -7.37 2.19
C ARG A 71 4.31 -8.83 2.61
N ASP A 72 5.23 -9.04 3.52
CA ASP A 72 5.36 -10.27 4.28
C ASP A 72 4.31 -10.29 5.40
N MET A 73 3.38 -11.22 5.34
CA MET A 73 2.29 -11.34 6.31
C MET A 73 2.75 -11.93 7.64
N THR A 74 3.91 -12.60 7.66
CA THR A 74 4.47 -13.19 8.87
C THR A 74 5.20 -12.15 9.72
N SER A 75 6.08 -11.36 9.09
CA SER A 75 6.88 -10.34 9.77
C SER A 75 6.25 -8.94 9.74
N GLY A 76 5.24 -8.72 8.88
CA GLY A 76 4.64 -7.42 8.63
C GLY A 76 5.51 -6.48 7.79
N LYS A 77 6.69 -6.92 7.35
CA LYS A 77 7.62 -6.10 6.58
C LYS A 77 7.07 -5.78 5.19
N VAL A 78 7.27 -4.54 4.74
CA VAL A 78 6.78 -4.04 3.47
C VAL A 78 7.95 -3.61 2.59
N TYR A 79 7.95 -4.09 1.35
CA TYR A 79 8.91 -3.73 0.31
C TYR A 79 8.21 -2.93 -0.78
N LYS A 80 8.86 -1.89 -1.29
CA LYS A 80 8.36 -1.03 -2.37
C LYS A 80 8.98 -1.45 -3.69
N LEU A 81 8.13 -1.69 -4.68
CA LEU A 81 8.51 -2.04 -6.05
C LEU A 81 8.00 -0.93 -6.98
N PRO A 82 8.85 0.05 -7.34
CA PRO A 82 8.44 1.16 -8.18
C PRO A 82 8.32 0.74 -9.65
N ASN A 83 7.45 1.42 -10.41
CA ASN A 83 7.22 1.23 -11.84
C ASN A 83 6.83 -0.17 -12.27
N VAL A 84 6.24 -0.97 -11.38
CA VAL A 84 5.82 -2.32 -11.72
C VAL A 84 4.50 -2.28 -12.49
N ARG A 85 4.53 -2.84 -13.72
CA ARG A 85 3.35 -3.00 -14.56
C ARG A 85 2.57 -4.27 -14.23
N GLU A 86 3.29 -5.38 -14.12
CA GLU A 86 2.72 -6.70 -13.89
C GLU A 86 3.49 -7.39 -12.76
N VAL A 87 2.74 -8.08 -11.90
CA VAL A 87 3.31 -8.88 -10.81
C VAL A 87 2.58 -10.20 -10.74
N ARG A 88 3.31 -11.32 -10.53
CA ARG A 88 2.73 -12.65 -10.31
C ARG A 88 3.59 -13.47 -9.38
N PHE A 89 2.95 -14.16 -8.46
CA PHE A 89 3.59 -15.20 -7.67
C PHE A 89 3.79 -16.47 -8.51
N PHE A 90 4.85 -17.20 -8.25
CA PHE A 90 5.14 -18.47 -8.87
C PHE A 90 5.79 -19.44 -7.88
N ASN A 91 5.97 -20.70 -8.28
CA ASN A 91 6.59 -21.73 -7.47
C ASN A 91 5.95 -21.85 -6.08
N ARG A 92 4.61 -21.98 -6.04
CA ARG A 92 3.82 -22.10 -4.79
C ARG A 92 4.09 -21.00 -3.78
N GLY A 93 4.21 -19.76 -4.27
CA GLY A 93 4.45 -18.60 -3.42
C GLY A 93 5.89 -18.38 -2.97
N LYS A 94 6.85 -19.17 -3.46
CA LYS A 94 8.28 -19.01 -3.12
C LYS A 94 9.00 -17.97 -3.95
N GLY A 95 8.39 -17.51 -5.04
CA GLY A 95 8.96 -16.52 -5.94
C GLY A 95 7.93 -15.50 -6.42
N LEU A 96 8.43 -14.33 -6.79
CA LEU A 96 7.69 -13.23 -7.39
C LEU A 96 8.32 -12.88 -8.73
N ARG A 97 7.52 -12.92 -9.80
CA ARG A 97 7.86 -12.38 -11.11
C ARG A 97 7.21 -11.02 -11.26
N TYR A 98 7.96 -10.03 -11.71
CA TYR A 98 7.41 -8.72 -12.01
C TYR A 98 8.13 -8.04 -13.16
N VAL A 99 7.39 -7.20 -13.89
CA VAL A 99 7.88 -6.41 -15.02
C VAL A 99 7.94 -4.96 -14.59
N VAL A 100 9.11 -4.34 -14.76
CA VAL A 100 9.34 -2.92 -14.47
C VAL A 100 9.36 -2.15 -15.78
N GLN A 101 8.54 -1.10 -15.85
CA GLN A 101 8.58 -0.15 -16.95
C GLN A 101 9.69 0.88 -16.73
N PRO A 102 10.32 1.39 -17.82
CA PRO A 102 11.25 2.48 -17.71
C PRO A 102 10.57 3.74 -17.12
N SER A 103 11.32 4.49 -16.33
CA SER A 103 10.78 5.73 -15.75
C SER A 103 10.41 6.72 -16.86
N PRO A 104 9.28 7.42 -16.77
CA PRO A 104 8.94 8.50 -17.69
C PRO A 104 9.98 9.63 -17.68
N LEU A 105 10.77 9.74 -16.61
CA LEU A 105 11.85 10.72 -16.45
C LEU A 105 13.17 10.31 -17.13
N ASP A 106 13.28 9.05 -17.58
CA ASP A 106 14.50 8.54 -18.24
C ASP A 106 14.44 8.86 -19.74
N THR A 107 14.99 10.02 -20.11
CA THR A 107 14.98 10.52 -21.51
C THR A 107 16.09 9.93 -22.39
N LEU A 108 17.05 9.19 -21.83
CA LEU A 108 18.31 8.84 -22.50
C LEU A 108 18.47 7.34 -22.83
N LYS A 109 17.55 6.47 -22.47
CA LYS A 109 17.65 5.03 -22.76
C LYS A 109 16.48 4.54 -23.59
N GLU A 110 16.75 3.60 -24.50
CA GLU A 110 15.69 2.82 -25.14
C GLU A 110 14.74 2.30 -24.07
N LYS A 111 13.48 2.69 -24.15
CA LYS A 111 12.44 2.34 -23.19
C LYS A 111 12.08 0.85 -23.34
N LYS A 112 12.80 -0.02 -22.66
CA LYS A 112 12.56 -1.47 -22.66
C LYS A 112 12.08 -1.90 -21.27
N ASP A 113 11.03 -2.71 -21.25
CA ASP A 113 10.55 -3.36 -20.01
C ASP A 113 11.60 -4.36 -19.55
N SER A 114 11.87 -4.39 -18.25
CA SER A 114 12.79 -5.35 -17.64
C SER A 114 12.02 -6.36 -16.79
N LEU A 115 12.30 -7.66 -17.01
CA LEU A 115 11.73 -8.72 -16.21
C LEU A 115 12.61 -9.03 -15.00
N PHE A 116 11.99 -9.09 -13.84
CA PHE A 116 12.64 -9.47 -12.60
C PHE A 116 12.02 -10.73 -12.00
N LEU A 117 12.89 -11.60 -11.50
CA LEU A 117 12.53 -12.71 -10.63
C LEU A 117 13.10 -12.44 -9.23
N LEU A 118 12.25 -12.50 -8.23
CA LEU A 118 12.59 -12.32 -6.84
C LEU A 118 12.31 -13.63 -6.09
N SER A 119 13.34 -14.19 -5.47
CA SER A 119 13.17 -15.27 -4.51
C SER A 119 12.69 -14.69 -3.18
N LEU A 120 11.54 -15.13 -2.69
CA LEU A 120 10.95 -14.62 -1.44
C LEU A 120 11.56 -15.25 -0.18
N LYS A 121 12.39 -16.27 -0.34
CA LYS A 121 13.11 -16.89 0.76
C LYS A 121 14.30 -16.06 1.24
N ASP A 122 15.09 -15.58 0.31
CA ASP A 122 16.38 -14.90 0.56
C ASP A 122 16.42 -13.50 -0.04
N MET A 123 15.31 -13.04 -0.62
CA MET A 123 15.16 -11.74 -1.28
C MET A 123 16.16 -11.51 -2.42
N ARG A 124 16.68 -12.59 -3.01
CA ARG A 124 17.60 -12.51 -4.14
C ARG A 124 16.84 -12.15 -5.42
N LYS A 125 17.32 -11.11 -6.09
CA LYS A 125 16.75 -10.57 -7.31
C LYS A 125 17.59 -10.93 -8.52
N THR A 126 16.96 -11.45 -9.56
CA THR A 126 17.59 -11.71 -10.89
C THR A 126 16.86 -10.88 -11.92
N CYS A 127 17.62 -10.16 -12.77
CA CYS A 127 17.09 -9.34 -13.86
C CYS A 127 17.38 -9.99 -15.20
N TRP A 128 16.40 -9.92 -16.12
CA TRP A 128 16.56 -10.25 -17.53
C TRP A 128 16.21 -9.03 -18.38
N ASP A 129 17.22 -8.44 -19.00
CA ASP A 129 17.10 -7.25 -19.85
C ASP A 129 16.73 -7.57 -21.31
N LYS A 130 16.33 -8.81 -21.62
CA LYS A 130 15.90 -9.13 -22.98
C LYS A 130 14.50 -8.61 -23.22
N PRO A 131 14.28 -7.82 -24.30
CA PRO A 131 12.94 -7.42 -24.69
C PRO A 131 12.11 -8.68 -24.95
N TYR A 132 10.96 -8.81 -24.32
CA TYR A 132 9.96 -9.80 -24.69
C TYR A 132 9.42 -9.40 -26.05
N GLY A 133 9.91 -10.06 -27.10
CA GLY A 133 9.17 -10.21 -28.34
C GLY A 133 8.28 -11.42 -28.15
N PHE A 134 6.99 -11.19 -28.03
CA PHE A 134 5.93 -12.14 -28.33
C PHE A 134 5.30 -11.71 -29.65
#